data_6228baa7d37b3202b07a75116d2968be
#
_entry.id   6228baa7d37b3202b07a75116d2968be
#
_cell.length_a   1.000
_cell.length_b   1.000
_cell.length_c   1.000
_cell.angle_alpha   90.00
_cell.angle_beta   90.00
_cell.angle_gamma   90.00
#
_symmetry.space_group_name_H-M   'P 1'
#
loop_
_entity.id
_entity.type
_entity.pdbx_description
1 polymer ?
#
loop_
_entity_poly.entity_id
_entity_poly.type
_entity_poly.pdbx_seq_one_letter_code
_entity_poly.pdbx_strand_id
1 'polypeptide(L)'
;IDGKEVKISRLPALGKIKRNDVLVFNFPYPARWDSIGLNLMSYYVKRCVALPGDTFEIKKAHYRVRGCETSLGNVESQDALMRMAANGTEKDYGIVMSGYPYNGLVNWDIINFGPLYLPARGDDIEMNPKHVALYRNAIEWEQNKKLLLRGDTVLLNDSVIRNYRFKENYYFMTGDKVMNSQDS
;
A
#
# COMPACT_ATOMS: atom_id res chain seq x y z
N ILE A 1 17.34 -19.28 24.88
CA ILE A 1 17.92 -18.32 23.92
C ILE A 1 18.02 -17.02 24.69
N ASP A 2 19.26 -16.64 25.03
CA ASP A 2 19.59 -15.43 25.79
C ASP A 2 18.97 -14.21 25.11
N GLY A 3 18.11 -13.50 25.83
CA GLY A 3 17.47 -12.27 25.41
C GLY A 3 18.46 -11.11 25.37
N LYS A 4 19.34 -11.10 24.37
CA LYS A 4 20.17 -9.94 24.09
C LYS A 4 19.27 -8.83 23.54
N GLU A 5 19.10 -7.75 24.29
CA GLU A 5 18.50 -6.53 23.77
C GLU A 5 19.31 -6.01 22.59
N VAL A 6 18.67 -5.96 21.41
CA VAL A 6 19.27 -5.34 20.24
C VAL A 6 18.98 -3.85 20.28
N LYS A 7 19.99 -3.04 20.56
CA LYS A 7 19.86 -1.58 20.52
C LYS A 7 19.89 -1.12 19.05
N ILE A 8 18.74 -0.68 18.56
CA ILE A 8 18.60 -0.13 17.21
C ILE A 8 18.85 1.38 17.28
N SER A 9 19.86 1.86 16.57
CA SER A 9 20.09 3.30 16.38
C SER A 9 19.62 3.71 15.00
N ARG A 10 18.74 4.72 14.92
CA ARG A 10 18.30 5.30 13.65
C ARG A 10 19.20 6.50 13.34
N LEU A 11 19.82 6.48 12.17
CA LEU A 11 20.52 7.65 11.64
C LEU A 11 19.50 8.61 11.00
N PRO A 12 19.79 9.93 11.02
CA PRO A 12 18.98 10.90 10.27
C PRO A 12 18.97 10.54 8.79
N ALA A 13 17.83 10.73 8.14
CA ALA A 13 17.72 10.54 6.69
C ALA A 13 18.57 11.59 5.96
N LEU A 14 19.40 11.16 5.01
CA LEU A 14 20.26 12.04 4.21
C LEU A 14 19.51 12.75 3.06
N GLY A 15 18.23 12.45 2.87
CA GLY A 15 17.41 13.03 1.81
C GLY A 15 15.93 12.69 1.96
N LYS A 16 15.11 13.26 1.06
CA LYS A 16 13.68 12.95 0.94
C LYS A 16 13.50 11.83 -0.09
N ILE A 17 12.63 10.87 0.23
CA ILE A 17 12.20 9.84 -0.71
C ILE A 17 11.52 10.51 -1.91
N LYS A 18 11.85 10.06 -3.12
CA LYS A 18 11.28 10.52 -4.38
C LYS A 18 10.58 9.37 -5.09
N ARG A 19 9.69 9.72 -6.03
CA ARG A 19 9.11 8.72 -6.93
C ARG A 19 10.22 8.08 -7.76
N ASN A 20 10.10 6.79 -7.99
CA ASN A 20 11.06 5.89 -8.63
C ASN A 20 12.33 5.55 -7.81
N ASP A 21 12.50 6.07 -6.60
CA ASP A 21 13.56 5.59 -5.71
C ASP A 21 13.36 4.11 -5.35
N VAL A 22 14.45 3.37 -5.37
CA VAL A 22 14.46 1.98 -4.90
C VAL A 22 14.84 1.97 -3.44
N LEU A 23 13.97 1.42 -2.61
CA LEU A 23 14.13 1.39 -1.16
C LEU A 23 14.25 -0.04 -0.63
N VAL A 24 15.01 -0.18 0.43
CA VAL A 24 15.07 -1.41 1.24
C VAL A 24 14.36 -1.13 2.57
N PHE A 25 13.38 -1.95 2.89
CA PHE A 25 12.62 -1.80 4.13
C PHE A 25 12.16 -3.16 4.66
N ASN A 26 11.79 -3.22 5.93
CA ASN A 26 11.28 -4.44 6.53
C ASN A 26 9.90 -4.77 5.97
N PHE A 27 9.65 -6.06 5.76
CA PHE A 27 8.34 -6.53 5.31
C PHE A 27 7.26 -6.17 6.33
N PRO A 28 6.18 -5.45 5.94
CA PRO A 28 5.21 -4.93 6.88
C PRO A 28 4.15 -5.95 7.33
N TYR A 29 4.09 -7.15 6.73
CA TYR A 29 3.07 -8.17 7.02
C TYR A 29 3.68 -9.52 7.43
N PRO A 30 4.52 -9.59 8.49
CA PRO A 30 5.28 -10.79 8.81
C PRO A 30 4.42 -11.96 9.30
N ALA A 31 3.25 -11.70 9.84
CA ALA A 31 2.37 -12.73 10.40
C ALA A 31 1.11 -12.93 9.55
N ARG A 32 0.46 -11.85 9.15
CA ARG A 32 -0.84 -11.86 8.45
C ARG A 32 -0.96 -10.62 7.57
N TRP A 33 -1.59 -10.76 6.39
CA TRP A 33 -1.84 -9.65 5.45
C TRP A 33 -2.81 -8.56 5.96
N ASP A 34 -3.58 -8.86 6.99
CA ASP A 34 -4.52 -7.94 7.62
C ASP A 34 -3.96 -7.22 8.86
N SER A 35 -2.65 -7.33 9.10
CA SER A 35 -2.01 -6.73 10.29
C SER A 35 -0.57 -6.35 9.99
N ILE A 36 -0.28 -5.05 10.09
CA ILE A 36 1.09 -4.54 9.99
C ILE A 36 1.88 -4.95 11.23
N GLY A 37 3.12 -5.37 11.02
CA GLY A 37 4.06 -5.75 12.07
C GLY A 37 5.50 -5.41 11.68
N LEU A 38 6.42 -5.57 12.61
CA LEU A 38 7.84 -5.38 12.37
C LEU A 38 8.57 -6.73 12.38
N ASN A 39 9.22 -7.08 11.28
CA ASN A 39 10.13 -8.22 11.20
C ASN A 39 11.52 -7.74 10.79
N LEU A 40 12.46 -7.71 11.74
CA LEU A 40 13.80 -7.23 11.51
C LEU A 40 14.67 -8.17 10.66
N MET A 41 14.20 -9.40 10.40
CA MET A 41 14.94 -10.41 9.63
C MET A 41 14.48 -10.52 8.18
N SER A 42 13.40 -9.86 7.81
CA SER A 42 12.85 -9.90 6.45
C SER A 42 12.86 -8.50 5.83
N TYR A 43 13.52 -8.40 4.68
CA TYR A 43 13.65 -7.13 3.94
C TYR A 43 13.06 -7.28 2.55
N TYR A 44 12.42 -6.20 2.10
CA TYR A 44 11.97 -6.04 0.73
C TYR A 44 12.76 -4.94 0.03
N VAL A 45 13.03 -5.17 -1.25
CA VAL A 45 13.56 -4.16 -2.17
C VAL A 45 12.46 -3.81 -3.13
N LYS A 46 11.92 -2.61 -3.04
CA LYS A 46 10.79 -2.14 -3.84
C LYS A 46 11.03 -0.73 -4.35
N ARG A 47 10.30 -0.37 -5.38
CA ARG A 47 10.33 0.97 -5.96
C ARG A 47 9.17 1.80 -5.43
N CYS A 48 9.47 3.01 -4.95
CA CYS A 48 8.47 3.96 -4.52
C CYS A 48 7.81 4.62 -5.75
N VAL A 49 6.54 4.35 -5.98
CA VAL A 49 5.83 4.93 -7.15
C VAL A 49 4.89 6.06 -6.77
N ALA A 50 4.48 6.15 -5.49
CA ALA A 50 3.71 7.29 -5.02
C ALA A 50 4.10 7.68 -3.60
N LEU A 51 3.98 8.97 -3.29
CA LEU A 51 4.43 9.63 -2.07
C LEU A 51 3.23 10.03 -1.18
N PRO A 52 3.46 10.36 0.10
CA PRO A 52 2.42 10.93 0.95
C PRO A 52 1.80 12.18 0.32
N GLY A 53 0.46 12.25 0.33
CA GLY A 53 -0.33 13.30 -0.34
C GLY A 53 -0.69 12.99 -1.79
N ASP A 54 -0.14 11.92 -2.39
CA ASP A 54 -0.47 11.53 -3.75
C ASP A 54 -1.83 10.82 -3.83
N THR A 55 -2.46 10.94 -4.99
CA THR A 55 -3.55 10.06 -5.41
C THR A 55 -3.00 9.14 -6.50
N PHE A 56 -2.83 7.87 -6.16
CA PHE A 56 -2.29 6.83 -7.02
C PHE A 56 -3.40 6.04 -7.70
N GLU A 57 -3.18 5.66 -8.96
CA GLU A 57 -4.06 4.78 -9.72
C GLU A 57 -3.26 3.92 -10.70
N ILE A 58 -3.81 2.76 -11.06
CA ILE A 58 -3.35 1.95 -12.19
C ILE A 58 -4.45 1.99 -13.24
N LYS A 59 -4.10 2.34 -14.46
CA LYS A 59 -5.00 2.30 -15.63
C LYS A 59 -4.38 1.50 -16.75
N LYS A 60 -5.02 0.43 -17.15
CA LYS A 60 -4.53 -0.49 -18.19
C LYS A 60 -3.09 -0.95 -17.84
N ALA A 61 -2.90 -1.41 -16.61
CA ALA A 61 -1.63 -1.83 -16.03
C ALA A 61 -0.57 -0.72 -15.80
N HIS A 62 -0.82 0.54 -16.23
CA HIS A 62 0.14 1.62 -16.07
C HIS A 62 -0.10 2.43 -14.80
N TYR A 63 0.98 2.69 -14.08
CA TYR A 63 0.98 3.47 -12.85
C TYR A 63 0.84 4.97 -13.13
N ARG A 64 -0.05 5.61 -12.39
CA ARG A 64 -0.31 7.04 -12.50
C ARG A 64 -0.45 7.68 -11.12
N VAL A 65 0.01 8.90 -11.02
CA VAL A 65 -0.23 9.79 -9.88
C VAL A 65 -0.84 11.07 -10.41
N ARG A 66 -1.91 11.54 -9.79
CA ARG A 66 -2.61 12.75 -10.22
C ARG A 66 -1.65 13.94 -10.23
N GLY A 67 -1.57 14.65 -11.35
CA GLY A 67 -0.66 15.79 -11.53
C GLY A 67 0.81 15.43 -11.75
N CYS A 68 1.14 14.15 -11.98
CA CYS A 68 2.48 13.70 -12.30
C CYS A 68 2.52 13.14 -13.73
N GLU A 69 3.36 13.73 -14.59
CA GLU A 69 3.52 13.29 -15.98
C GLU A 69 4.69 12.32 -16.16
N THR A 70 5.52 12.15 -15.11
CA THR A 70 6.68 11.25 -15.16
C THR A 70 6.23 9.80 -15.17
N SER A 71 6.87 8.97 -15.99
CA SER A 71 6.68 7.51 -15.97
C SER A 71 7.08 6.93 -14.62
N LEU A 72 6.22 6.06 -14.06
CA LEU A 72 6.38 5.49 -12.73
C LEU A 72 6.62 3.98 -12.82
N GLY A 73 7.53 3.48 -12.01
CA GLY A 73 7.84 2.05 -11.97
C GLY A 73 8.57 1.54 -13.20
N ASN A 74 8.54 0.22 -13.40
CA ASN A 74 9.09 -0.42 -14.58
C ASN A 74 8.03 -0.48 -15.69
N VAL A 75 8.11 0.45 -16.64
CA VAL A 75 7.14 0.59 -17.75
C VAL A 75 7.12 -0.65 -18.65
N GLU A 76 8.29 -1.23 -18.94
CA GLU A 76 8.37 -2.44 -19.78
C GLU A 76 7.60 -3.62 -19.16
N SER A 77 7.70 -3.79 -17.85
CA SER A 77 6.95 -4.83 -17.11
C SER A 77 5.44 -4.53 -17.09
N GLN A 78 5.05 -3.26 -16.99
CA GLN A 78 3.65 -2.81 -17.07
C GLN A 78 3.07 -3.07 -18.49
N ASP A 79 3.83 -2.76 -19.54
CA ASP A 79 3.46 -3.04 -20.93
C ASP A 79 3.29 -4.55 -21.18
N ALA A 80 4.18 -5.37 -20.59
CA ALA A 80 4.08 -6.82 -20.69
C ALA A 80 2.79 -7.33 -20.03
N LEU A 81 2.47 -6.86 -18.82
CA LEU A 81 1.23 -7.21 -18.14
C LEU A 81 -0.01 -6.78 -18.94
N MET A 82 0.01 -5.56 -19.49
CA MET A 82 -1.09 -5.06 -20.33
C MET A 82 -1.31 -5.96 -21.56
N ARG A 83 -0.24 -6.37 -22.25
CA ARG A 83 -0.34 -7.28 -23.40
C ARG A 83 -0.89 -8.65 -23.01
N MET A 84 -0.46 -9.20 -21.88
CA MET A 84 -0.97 -10.48 -21.37
C MET A 84 -2.45 -10.42 -21.04
N ALA A 85 -2.88 -9.37 -20.33
CA ALA A 85 -4.29 -9.15 -20.01
C ALA A 85 -5.17 -8.96 -21.28
N ALA A 86 -4.64 -8.27 -22.29
CA ALA A 86 -5.33 -8.10 -23.56
C ALA A 86 -5.51 -9.42 -24.35
N ASN A 87 -4.57 -10.36 -24.17
CA ASN A 87 -4.60 -11.68 -24.80
C ASN A 87 -5.32 -12.75 -23.96
N GLY A 88 -5.71 -12.44 -22.71
CA GLY A 88 -6.35 -13.37 -21.80
C GLY A 88 -5.43 -14.52 -21.33
N THR A 89 -4.10 -14.28 -21.32
CA THR A 89 -3.09 -15.30 -21.00
C THR A 89 -2.55 -15.21 -19.56
N GLU A 90 -3.05 -14.28 -18.75
CA GLU A 90 -2.60 -14.05 -17.37
C GLU A 90 -2.72 -15.30 -16.49
N LYS A 91 -3.75 -16.13 -16.72
CA LYS A 91 -3.96 -17.38 -15.98
C LYS A 91 -2.90 -18.45 -16.30
N ASP A 92 -2.40 -18.48 -17.52
CA ASP A 92 -1.37 -19.43 -17.94
C ASP A 92 -0.05 -19.19 -17.22
N TYR A 93 0.15 -17.97 -16.72
CA TYR A 93 1.33 -17.57 -15.96
C TYR A 93 1.09 -17.51 -14.45
N GLY A 94 -0.11 -17.93 -13.98
CA GLY A 94 -0.45 -17.95 -12.56
C GLY A 94 -0.54 -16.56 -11.91
N ILE A 95 -0.84 -15.52 -12.72
CA ILE A 95 -0.93 -14.14 -12.23
C ILE A 95 -2.23 -13.95 -11.46
N VAL A 96 -2.12 -13.48 -10.21
CA VAL A 96 -3.29 -13.11 -9.39
C VAL A 96 -3.74 -11.70 -9.77
N MET A 97 -4.91 -11.60 -10.38
CA MET A 97 -5.43 -10.33 -10.90
C MET A 97 -6.06 -9.43 -9.82
N SER A 98 -6.56 -10.01 -8.72
CA SER A 98 -7.24 -9.26 -7.67
C SER A 98 -6.32 -8.28 -6.95
N GLY A 99 -6.80 -7.07 -6.70
CA GLY A 99 -6.09 -6.02 -5.98
C GLY A 99 -6.65 -5.77 -4.58
N TYR A 100 -5.83 -5.14 -3.73
CA TYR A 100 -6.25 -4.65 -2.41
C TYR A 100 -7.47 -3.72 -2.54
N PRO A 101 -8.43 -3.71 -1.63
CA PRO A 101 -8.47 -4.38 -0.32
C PRO A 101 -9.15 -5.77 -0.30
N TYR A 102 -9.37 -6.42 -1.42
CA TYR A 102 -9.92 -7.78 -1.55
C TYR A 102 -11.31 -8.00 -0.90
N ASN A 103 -12.11 -6.96 -0.73
CA ASN A 103 -13.36 -7.02 0.05
C ASN A 103 -14.64 -6.72 -0.74
N GLY A 104 -14.55 -6.59 -2.06
CA GLY A 104 -15.69 -6.34 -2.95
C GLY A 104 -16.32 -4.94 -2.85
N LEU A 105 -15.88 -4.06 -1.94
CA LEU A 105 -16.36 -2.67 -1.87
C LEU A 105 -15.77 -1.81 -2.99
N VAL A 106 -14.65 -2.23 -3.51
CA VAL A 106 -13.99 -1.64 -4.68
C VAL A 106 -13.57 -2.78 -5.60
N ASN A 107 -13.87 -2.66 -6.88
CA ASN A 107 -13.49 -3.64 -7.91
C ASN A 107 -12.12 -3.27 -8.49
N TRP A 108 -11.09 -3.30 -7.64
CA TRP A 108 -9.73 -3.01 -8.05
C TRP A 108 -8.96 -4.28 -8.35
N ASP A 109 -8.19 -4.24 -9.41
CA ASP A 109 -7.29 -5.29 -9.83
C ASP A 109 -5.92 -4.69 -10.22
N ILE A 110 -4.98 -5.53 -10.63
CA ILE A 110 -3.63 -5.08 -11.00
C ILE A 110 -3.59 -4.35 -12.35
N ILE A 111 -4.69 -4.38 -13.12
CA ILE A 111 -4.83 -3.66 -14.39
C ILE A 111 -5.51 -2.30 -14.17
N ASN A 112 -6.52 -2.27 -13.27
CA ASN A 112 -7.29 -1.08 -12.95
C ASN A 112 -7.45 -0.96 -11.44
N PHE A 113 -6.69 -0.08 -10.84
CA PHE A 113 -6.62 0.14 -9.40
C PHE A 113 -6.80 1.61 -9.06
N GLY A 114 -7.44 1.88 -7.97
CA GLY A 114 -7.57 3.26 -7.46
C GLY A 114 -8.81 4.00 -8.00
N PRO A 115 -8.89 5.30 -7.79
CA PRO A 115 -7.87 6.12 -7.14
C PRO A 115 -7.73 5.85 -5.63
N LEU A 116 -6.48 5.69 -5.18
CA LEU A 116 -6.09 5.55 -3.78
C LEU A 116 -5.31 6.80 -3.34
N TYR A 117 -5.83 7.52 -2.36
CA TYR A 117 -5.09 8.60 -1.73
C TYR A 117 -4.10 8.03 -0.70
N LEU A 118 -2.87 8.49 -0.73
CA LEU A 118 -1.81 8.10 0.21
C LEU A 118 -1.70 9.16 1.30
N PRO A 119 -2.12 8.86 2.53
CA PRO A 119 -2.12 9.87 3.58
C PRO A 119 -0.70 10.37 3.91
N ALA A 120 -0.58 11.68 4.09
CA ALA A 120 0.57 12.30 4.72
C ALA A 120 0.31 12.48 6.22
N ARG A 121 1.38 12.60 6.99
CA ARG A 121 1.29 12.93 8.41
C ARG A 121 0.52 14.24 8.60
N GLY A 122 -0.54 14.18 9.40
CA GLY A 122 -1.39 15.32 9.71
C GLY A 122 -2.65 15.43 8.85
N ASP A 123 -2.76 14.63 7.78
CA ASP A 123 -3.97 14.59 6.97
C ASP A 123 -5.17 14.08 7.78
N ASP A 124 -6.28 14.77 7.62
CA ASP A 124 -7.55 14.43 8.25
C ASP A 124 -8.50 13.87 7.19
N ILE A 125 -8.86 12.60 7.32
CA ILE A 125 -9.69 11.89 6.33
C ILE A 125 -11.02 11.51 6.97
N GLU A 126 -12.12 11.87 6.30
CA GLU A 126 -13.45 11.41 6.67
C GLU A 126 -13.53 9.87 6.61
N MET A 127 -14.09 9.26 7.67
CA MET A 127 -14.19 7.81 7.78
C MET A 127 -15.57 7.32 7.35
N ASN A 128 -15.58 6.44 6.38
CA ASN A 128 -16.74 5.76 5.83
C ASN A 128 -16.40 4.29 5.54
N PRO A 129 -17.35 3.42 5.15
CA PRO A 129 -17.07 2.00 4.89
C PRO A 129 -15.92 1.76 3.90
N LYS A 130 -15.83 2.57 2.83
CA LYS A 130 -14.75 2.47 1.85
C LYS A 130 -13.39 2.82 2.48
N HIS A 131 -13.32 3.91 3.24
CA HIS A 131 -12.08 4.33 3.89
C HIS A 131 -11.66 3.37 5.00
N VAL A 132 -12.62 2.75 5.71
CA VAL A 132 -12.30 1.65 6.64
C VAL A 132 -11.64 0.49 5.91
N ALA A 133 -12.16 0.10 4.74
CA ALA A 133 -11.56 -0.97 3.95
C ALA A 133 -10.14 -0.65 3.48
N LEU A 134 -9.89 0.61 3.06
CA LEU A 134 -8.61 1.05 2.52
C LEU A 134 -7.55 1.30 3.60
N TYR A 135 -7.93 1.84 4.75
CA TYR A 135 -6.98 2.36 5.74
C TYR A 135 -6.95 1.60 7.06
N ARG A 136 -7.74 0.53 7.22
CA ARG A 136 -7.82 -0.23 8.48
C ARG A 136 -6.44 -0.61 9.01
N ASN A 137 -5.62 -1.26 8.21
CA ASN A 137 -4.31 -1.76 8.64
C ASN A 137 -3.41 -0.63 9.13
N ALA A 138 -3.40 0.49 8.42
CA ALA A 138 -2.62 1.67 8.78
C ALA A 138 -3.10 2.29 10.10
N ILE A 139 -4.41 2.47 10.24
CA ILE A 139 -5.02 3.08 11.44
C ILE A 139 -4.84 2.17 12.65
N GLU A 140 -5.07 0.86 12.51
CA GLU A 140 -4.87 -0.10 13.60
C GLU A 140 -3.41 -0.16 14.03
N TRP A 141 -2.47 -0.08 13.08
CA TRP A 141 -1.04 0.02 13.37
C TRP A 141 -0.67 1.29 14.15
N GLU A 142 -1.12 2.46 13.68
CA GLU A 142 -0.82 3.74 14.33
C GLU A 142 -1.38 3.85 15.75
N GLN A 143 -2.54 3.25 15.99
CA GLN A 143 -3.28 3.43 17.23
C GLN A 143 -3.14 2.25 18.20
N ASN A 144 -2.68 1.09 17.72
CA ASN A 144 -2.77 -0.17 18.44
C ASN A 144 -4.21 -0.43 18.94
N LYS A 145 -5.20 -0.14 18.10
CA LYS A 145 -6.64 -0.24 18.38
C LYS A 145 -7.34 -0.85 17.19
N LYS A 146 -8.49 -1.49 17.42
CA LYS A 146 -9.30 -2.07 16.35
C LYS A 146 -10.21 -1.03 15.71
N LEU A 147 -10.21 -1.01 14.36
CA LEU A 147 -11.13 -0.22 13.56
C LEU A 147 -12.32 -1.10 13.13
N LEU A 148 -13.48 -0.78 13.63
CA LEU A 148 -14.71 -1.55 13.43
C LEU A 148 -15.72 -0.76 12.61
N LEU A 149 -16.55 -1.51 11.86
CA LEU A 149 -17.69 -0.96 11.15
C LEU A 149 -18.97 -1.61 11.68
N ARG A 150 -19.92 -0.80 12.14
CA ARG A 150 -21.28 -1.24 12.54
C ARG A 150 -22.32 -0.49 11.70
N GLY A 151 -22.85 -1.15 10.67
CA GLY A 151 -23.59 -0.45 9.61
C GLY A 151 -22.66 0.58 8.94
N ASP A 152 -23.09 1.83 8.91
CA ASP A 152 -22.29 2.95 8.37
C ASP A 152 -21.47 3.68 9.44
N THR A 153 -21.54 3.22 10.71
CA THR A 153 -20.83 3.84 11.82
C THR A 153 -19.44 3.24 11.98
N VAL A 154 -18.42 4.11 11.97
CA VAL A 154 -17.03 3.73 12.17
C VAL A 154 -16.63 3.91 13.64
N LEU A 155 -16.05 2.88 14.23
CA LEU A 155 -15.58 2.90 15.61
C LEU A 155 -14.07 2.56 15.66
N LEU A 156 -13.35 3.32 16.49
CA LEU A 156 -11.98 2.97 16.90
C LEU A 156 -12.04 2.43 18.32
N ASN A 157 -11.93 1.11 18.47
CA ASN A 157 -12.41 0.34 19.63
C ASN A 157 -13.92 0.62 19.86
N ASP A 158 -14.24 1.27 20.98
CA ASP A 158 -15.63 1.59 21.38
C ASP A 158 -16.05 3.03 21.12
N SER A 159 -15.14 3.84 20.55
CA SER A 159 -15.37 5.26 20.28
C SER A 159 -15.77 5.49 18.83
N VAL A 160 -16.92 6.14 18.59
CA VAL A 160 -17.34 6.55 17.25
C VAL A 160 -16.40 7.62 16.74
N ILE A 161 -15.90 7.45 15.51
CA ILE A 161 -15.10 8.44 14.83
C ILE A 161 -15.73 8.81 13.49
N ARG A 162 -15.66 10.10 13.12
CA ARG A 162 -16.09 10.62 11.82
C ARG A 162 -14.91 10.88 10.91
N ASN A 163 -13.81 11.29 11.50
CA ASN A 163 -12.55 11.58 10.82
C ASN A 163 -11.41 10.87 11.52
N TYR A 164 -10.33 10.63 10.77
CA TYR A 164 -9.10 10.12 11.31
C TYR A 164 -7.91 10.98 10.84
N ARG A 165 -7.12 11.46 11.81
CA ARG A 165 -5.91 12.22 11.55
C ARG A 165 -4.70 11.30 11.55
N PHE A 166 -4.07 11.13 10.38
CA PHE A 166 -2.91 10.26 10.20
C PHE A 166 -1.68 10.80 10.93
N LYS A 167 -0.95 9.88 11.58
CA LYS A 167 0.24 10.20 12.36
C LYS A 167 1.53 9.97 11.60
N GLU A 168 1.47 9.17 10.53
CA GLU A 168 2.62 8.78 9.72
C GLU A 168 2.41 9.09 8.23
N ASN A 169 3.50 8.98 7.47
CA ASN A 169 3.49 9.14 6.02
C ASN A 169 3.38 7.79 5.34
N TYR A 170 2.51 7.67 4.33
CA TYR A 170 2.31 6.43 3.58
C TYR A 170 2.81 6.55 2.16
N TYR A 171 3.42 5.48 1.68
CA TYR A 171 4.05 5.39 0.35
C TYR A 171 3.48 4.18 -0.38
N PHE A 172 3.36 4.24 -1.69
CA PHE A 172 3.02 3.07 -2.48
C PHE A 172 4.29 2.48 -3.10
N MET A 173 4.55 1.21 -2.77
CA MET A 173 5.76 0.51 -3.15
C MET A 173 5.42 -0.64 -4.09
N THR A 174 6.14 -0.76 -5.22
CA THR A 174 5.92 -1.82 -6.21
C THR A 174 7.20 -2.60 -6.50
N GLY A 175 7.04 -3.87 -6.87
CA GLY A 175 8.13 -4.63 -7.48
C GLY A 175 8.34 -4.25 -8.94
N ASP A 176 9.57 -4.29 -9.42
CA ASP A 176 9.87 -4.05 -10.84
C ASP A 176 9.37 -5.18 -11.75
N LYS A 177 9.18 -6.39 -11.22
CA LYS A 177 8.56 -7.53 -11.93
C LYS A 177 7.07 -7.58 -11.58
N VAL A 178 6.25 -6.75 -12.21
CA VAL A 178 4.81 -6.58 -11.89
C VAL A 178 4.06 -7.92 -11.91
N MET A 179 4.38 -8.82 -12.82
CA MET A 179 3.73 -10.13 -12.97
C MET A 179 4.09 -11.16 -11.89
N ASN A 180 5.14 -10.91 -11.12
CA ASN A 180 5.68 -11.85 -10.13
C ASN A 180 5.81 -11.23 -8.73
N SER A 181 5.18 -10.10 -8.51
CA SER A 181 5.21 -9.40 -7.24
C SER A 181 4.07 -9.93 -6.36
N GLN A 182 4.41 -10.61 -5.26
CA GLN A 182 3.43 -11.12 -4.29
C GLN A 182 2.81 -10.02 -3.41
N ASP A 183 3.19 -8.78 -3.62
CA ASP A 183 3.02 -7.68 -2.68
C ASP A 183 2.64 -6.33 -3.33
N SER A 184 2.11 -6.37 -4.52
CA SER A 184 1.53 -5.22 -5.23
C SER A 184 0.02 -5.24 -5.18
#